data_ddf26bb9ec57ee0339ef06f0b382c068
#
_entry.id   ddf26bb9ec57ee0339ef06f0b382c068
#
_cell.length_a   1.000
_cell.length_b   1.000
_cell.length_c   1.000
_cell.angle_alpha   90.00
_cell.angle_beta   90.00
_cell.angle_gamma   90.00
#
_symmetry.space_group_name_H-M   'P 1'
#
loop_
_entity.id
_entity.type
_entity.pdbx_description
1 polymer ?
#
loop_
_entity_poly.entity_id
_entity_poly.type
_entity_poly.pdbx_seq_one_letter_code
_entity_poly.pdbx_strand_id
1 'polypeptide(L)'
;MPADRQGKAPALAMAPFAGAAAASTVTLDGVFRRAFQVFADRVAVTSETGSWSYAELRDRAWRLANALTGLGLRRGGRIAVLSETRPEYIETYAACAALGVTVVALNIRLHADELLHCLEKGQPMLLLVSDTLAPVAATLRGRASTPVHWVAMGAPEGWLDYETLLANASPREPPGIAEPEDIHNVLFTSGTTGRPKGAMISQRAAAIRGLRLAQWFRLTEKDGFAGWLPLFHCGGDESLYATLMTGGVYATLRKADVETMFRVMARDRLSWTLLLPGVLTDFLHHPRRDDYDLSAFRFAIGYANMMPDIIAQLTAACRIDFYDAFGQSETSYLLAHGVSGPGATPSLRKLPAPLLDVRIVDDAMNEAPDGQPGECVVRGPSVMSGYLDDPKANEEVFQGGWLHTGDLLRREPGGALTFVDRKRYLIKTGGENVYPAEVEAVMARHPAVQEACVFSVPDARWGEAIKAVVVLRHGAGATGADIVAWCRERLAGYKRPRFLEFVAADRLPRSATGKLQRHELAKWPVTEEQTV
;
A
#
# COMPACT_ATOMS: atom_id res chain seq x y z
N MET A 1 53.46 -7.94 -40.37
CA MET A 1 53.05 -7.98 -38.95
C MET A 1 52.71 -6.58 -38.53
N PRO A 2 51.47 -6.16 -38.41
CA PRO A 2 51.11 -4.96 -37.67
C PRO A 2 50.49 -5.37 -36.30
N ALA A 3 51.04 -4.78 -35.24
CA ALA A 3 50.60 -4.95 -33.87
C ALA A 3 49.26 -4.29 -33.61
N ASP A 4 48.41 -5.05 -32.97
CA ASP A 4 47.14 -4.62 -32.43
C ASP A 4 47.36 -3.63 -31.27
N ARG A 5 46.97 -2.37 -31.47
CA ARG A 5 46.91 -1.34 -30.42
C ARG A 5 45.48 -1.04 -30.07
N GLN A 6 44.81 -1.96 -29.35
CA GLN A 6 43.63 -1.61 -28.59
C GLN A 6 44.07 -1.18 -27.16
N GLY A 7 44.52 0.06 -27.05
CA GLY A 7 44.69 0.73 -25.76
C GLY A 7 43.33 1.01 -25.14
N LYS A 8 42.81 0.08 -24.32
CA LYS A 8 41.73 0.42 -23.37
C LYS A 8 42.31 1.47 -22.43
N ALA A 9 41.82 2.70 -22.53
CA ALA A 9 42.05 3.69 -21.47
C ALA A 9 41.59 3.09 -20.14
N PRO A 10 42.36 3.17 -19.06
CA PRO A 10 41.92 2.72 -17.77
C PRO A 10 40.66 3.53 -17.40
N ALA A 11 39.58 2.83 -17.11
CA ALA A 11 38.41 3.47 -16.50
C ALA A 11 38.90 4.12 -15.22
N LEU A 12 39.04 5.43 -15.22
CA LEU A 12 39.22 6.23 -14.02
C LEU A 12 37.94 6.08 -13.20
N ALA A 13 37.92 5.08 -12.32
CA ALA A 13 36.93 5.03 -11.24
C ALA A 13 37.27 6.20 -10.32
N MET A 14 36.67 7.36 -10.54
CA MET A 14 36.74 8.46 -9.59
C MET A 14 35.93 8.03 -8.35
N ALA A 15 36.66 7.59 -7.32
CA ALA A 15 36.04 7.39 -6.03
C ALA A 15 35.51 8.76 -5.54
N PRO A 16 34.26 8.83 -5.04
CA PRO A 16 33.77 10.07 -4.48
C PRO A 16 34.64 10.50 -3.32
N PHE A 17 34.86 11.82 -3.18
CA PHE A 17 35.59 12.39 -2.05
C PHE A 17 34.95 11.89 -0.74
N ALA A 18 35.77 11.46 0.23
CA ALA A 18 35.30 10.76 1.43
C ALA A 18 34.24 11.54 2.23
N GLY A 19 34.27 12.89 2.22
CA GLY A 19 33.23 13.73 2.83
C GLY A 19 31.94 13.87 2.01
N ALA A 20 31.94 13.54 0.71
CA ALA A 20 30.80 13.72 -0.16
C ALA A 20 29.67 12.73 0.16
N ALA A 21 29.99 11.52 0.61
CA ALA A 21 28.99 10.52 0.99
C ALA A 21 28.13 11.01 2.17
N ALA A 22 28.73 11.62 3.18
CA ALA A 22 28.00 12.20 4.30
C ALA A 22 27.17 13.45 3.92
N ALA A 23 27.65 14.22 2.93
CA ALA A 23 26.98 15.42 2.45
C ALA A 23 25.81 15.15 1.48
N SER A 24 25.71 13.94 0.90
CA SER A 24 24.71 13.57 -0.11
C SER A 24 23.65 12.59 0.39
N THR A 25 23.41 12.54 1.71
CA THR A 25 22.44 11.61 2.32
C THR A 25 20.99 12.07 2.11
N VAL A 26 20.10 11.12 1.84
CA VAL A 26 18.64 11.33 1.80
C VAL A 26 18.00 10.45 2.88
N THR A 27 17.41 11.09 3.88
CA THR A 27 16.70 10.42 4.97
C THR A 27 15.31 11.00 5.15
N LEU A 28 14.37 10.22 5.68
CA LEU A 28 13.07 10.73 6.06
C LEU A 28 13.16 11.72 7.23
N ASP A 29 14.10 11.52 8.16
CA ASP A 29 14.42 12.51 9.21
C ASP A 29 14.74 13.89 8.63
N GLY A 30 15.59 13.94 7.60
CA GLY A 30 15.90 15.19 6.90
C GLY A 30 14.67 15.86 6.28
N VAL A 31 13.74 15.05 5.75
CA VAL A 31 12.46 15.55 5.22
C VAL A 31 11.61 16.17 6.33
N PHE A 32 11.45 15.50 7.47
CA PHE A 32 10.68 16.02 8.59
C PHE A 32 11.31 17.29 9.18
N ARG A 33 12.62 17.30 9.42
CA ARG A 33 13.34 18.48 9.96
C ARG A 33 13.15 19.69 9.06
N ARG A 34 13.31 19.50 7.75
CA ARG A 34 13.06 20.60 6.79
C ARG A 34 11.62 21.08 6.85
N ALA A 35 10.65 20.19 6.87
CA ALA A 35 9.24 20.55 6.94
C ALA A 35 8.92 21.32 8.23
N PHE A 36 9.39 20.87 9.38
CA PHE A 36 9.26 21.52 10.68
C PHE A 36 9.86 22.93 10.71
N GLN A 37 10.98 23.13 10.02
CA GLN A 37 11.64 24.43 9.94
C GLN A 37 10.94 25.39 8.99
N VAL A 38 10.61 24.93 7.77
CA VAL A 38 10.11 25.79 6.69
C VAL A 38 8.64 26.15 6.87
N PHE A 39 7.84 25.22 7.43
CA PHE A 39 6.39 25.36 7.54
C PHE A 39 5.90 25.50 8.99
N ALA A 40 6.75 25.93 9.91
CA ALA A 40 6.53 25.92 11.36
C ALA A 40 5.14 26.40 11.80
N ASP A 41 4.68 27.50 11.25
CA ASP A 41 3.41 28.16 11.63
C ASP A 41 2.16 27.63 10.90
N ARG A 42 2.36 26.70 9.94
CA ARG A 42 1.24 26.11 9.20
C ARG A 42 0.65 24.93 9.97
N VAL A 43 -0.62 24.64 9.74
CA VAL A 43 -1.26 23.40 10.21
C VAL A 43 -0.65 22.21 9.46
N ALA A 44 -0.11 21.24 10.20
CA ALA A 44 0.45 20.00 9.69
C ALA A 44 -0.56 18.86 9.74
N VAL A 45 -1.22 18.72 10.87
CA VAL A 45 -2.12 17.58 11.16
C VAL A 45 -3.44 18.10 11.71
N THR A 46 -4.53 17.54 11.25
CA THR A 46 -5.86 17.71 11.85
C THR A 46 -6.46 16.38 12.26
N SER A 47 -7.36 16.42 13.21
CA SER A 47 -8.17 15.29 13.64
C SER A 47 -9.60 15.71 13.95
N GLU A 48 -10.42 14.81 14.46
CA GLU A 48 -11.74 15.15 14.98
C GLU A 48 -11.66 16.03 16.23
N THR A 49 -10.57 15.96 17.00
CA THR A 49 -10.41 16.58 18.32
C THR A 49 -9.48 17.79 18.33
N GLY A 50 -8.75 18.07 17.27
CA GLY A 50 -7.81 19.18 17.26
C GLY A 50 -7.00 19.32 15.98
N SER A 51 -6.14 20.32 15.99
CA SER A 51 -5.17 20.60 14.93
C SER A 51 -3.81 20.94 15.54
N TRP A 52 -2.75 20.58 14.85
CA TRP A 52 -1.36 20.81 15.25
C TRP A 52 -0.62 21.48 14.11
N SER A 53 0.07 22.58 14.42
CA SER A 53 1.04 23.19 13.51
C SER A 53 2.26 22.28 13.34
N TYR A 54 3.08 22.56 12.31
CA TYR A 54 4.34 21.88 12.13
C TYR A 54 5.29 22.05 13.33
N ALA A 55 5.26 23.24 13.97
CA ALA A 55 6.03 23.48 15.19
C ALA A 55 5.54 22.63 16.38
N GLU A 56 4.23 22.55 16.60
CA GLU A 56 3.66 21.71 17.66
C GLU A 56 3.90 20.22 17.40
N LEU A 57 3.72 19.75 16.16
CA LEU A 57 4.04 18.37 15.78
C LEU A 57 5.52 18.06 16.02
N ARG A 58 6.42 18.96 15.66
CA ARG A 58 7.86 18.88 15.94
C ARG A 58 8.13 18.71 17.42
N ASP A 59 7.59 19.61 18.25
CA ASP A 59 7.88 19.63 19.68
C ASP A 59 7.39 18.34 20.36
N ARG A 60 6.24 17.81 19.95
CA ARG A 60 5.71 16.53 20.43
C ARG A 60 6.56 15.35 19.95
N ALA A 61 6.97 15.33 18.67
CA ALA A 61 7.84 14.30 18.12
C ALA A 61 9.21 14.28 18.82
N TRP A 62 9.79 15.45 19.12
CA TRP A 62 11.08 15.53 19.82
C TRP A 62 10.99 15.14 21.29
N ARG A 63 9.89 15.48 21.97
CA ARG A 63 9.61 14.96 23.31
C ARG A 63 9.50 13.44 23.29
N LEU A 64 8.77 12.87 22.31
CA LEU A 64 8.70 11.43 22.17
C LEU A 64 10.07 10.81 21.90
N ALA A 65 10.88 11.36 21.01
CA ALA A 65 12.23 10.88 20.73
C ALA A 65 13.12 10.87 21.98
N ASN A 66 13.06 11.93 22.79
CA ASN A 66 13.81 12.02 24.03
C ASN A 66 13.28 11.04 25.11
N ALA A 67 11.96 10.85 25.19
CA ALA A 67 11.35 9.84 26.08
C ALA A 67 11.78 8.42 25.69
N LEU A 68 11.72 8.08 24.39
CA LEU A 68 12.17 6.79 23.87
C LEU A 68 13.66 6.53 24.16
N THR A 69 14.49 7.56 24.03
CA THR A 69 15.92 7.50 24.39
C THR A 69 16.09 7.25 25.88
N GLY A 70 15.27 7.90 26.74
CA GLY A 70 15.23 7.67 28.18
C GLY A 70 14.85 6.24 28.56
N LEU A 71 13.95 5.61 27.80
CA LEU A 71 13.57 4.20 27.95
C LEU A 71 14.62 3.21 27.41
N GLY A 72 15.73 3.70 26.87
CA GLY A 72 16.84 2.86 26.41
C GLY A 72 16.83 2.57 24.91
N LEU A 73 15.89 3.11 24.11
CA LEU A 73 15.94 2.94 22.66
C LEU A 73 17.15 3.65 22.06
N ARG A 74 17.76 3.02 21.08
CA ARG A 74 18.92 3.52 20.34
C ARG A 74 18.74 3.24 18.86
N ARG A 75 19.55 3.86 17.99
CA ARG A 75 19.60 3.56 16.56
C ARG A 75 19.64 2.04 16.32
N GLY A 76 18.85 1.55 15.38
CA GLY A 76 18.66 0.12 15.10
C GLY A 76 17.68 -0.59 16.06
N GLY A 77 17.24 0.09 17.14
CA GLY A 77 16.15 -0.41 17.99
C GLY A 77 14.80 -0.43 17.27
N ARG A 78 13.83 -1.11 17.84
CA ARG A 78 12.51 -1.26 17.24
C ARG A 78 11.40 -0.97 18.23
N ILE A 79 10.35 -0.30 17.76
CA ILE A 79 9.08 -0.17 18.49
C ILE A 79 7.96 -0.74 17.64
N ALA A 80 6.91 -1.27 18.25
CA ALA A 80 5.70 -1.61 17.53
C ALA A 80 4.60 -0.56 17.79
N VAL A 81 3.72 -0.37 16.80
CA VAL A 81 2.54 0.49 16.94
C VAL A 81 1.30 -0.32 16.58
N LEU A 82 0.35 -0.39 17.51
CA LEU A 82 -0.98 -0.98 17.33
C LEU A 82 -2.02 0.13 17.53
N SER A 83 -2.34 0.84 16.46
CA SER A 83 -3.20 2.03 16.51
C SER A 83 -3.90 2.28 15.17
N GLU A 84 -5.07 2.90 15.23
CA GLU A 84 -5.71 3.56 14.11
C GLU A 84 -4.88 4.77 13.68
N THR A 85 -5.28 5.40 12.55
CA THR A 85 -4.66 6.64 12.07
C THR A 85 -4.97 7.80 13.03
N ARG A 86 -3.94 8.26 13.75
CA ARG A 86 -4.00 9.30 14.80
C ARG A 86 -2.78 10.21 14.73
N PRO A 87 -2.84 11.43 15.29
CA PRO A 87 -1.67 12.32 15.38
C PRO A 87 -0.47 11.67 16.08
N GLU A 88 -0.69 10.90 17.15
CA GLU A 88 0.37 10.24 17.92
C GLU A 88 1.13 9.19 17.08
N TYR A 89 0.48 8.60 16.09
CA TYR A 89 1.16 7.72 15.14
C TYR A 89 2.14 8.51 14.25
N ILE A 90 1.74 9.71 13.81
CA ILE A 90 2.59 10.60 13.02
C ILE A 90 3.77 11.10 13.83
N GLU A 91 3.54 11.50 15.09
CA GLU A 91 4.60 11.87 16.03
C GLU A 91 5.61 10.72 16.20
N THR A 92 5.11 9.49 16.27
CA THR A 92 5.93 8.28 16.38
C THR A 92 6.81 8.08 15.15
N TYR A 93 6.26 8.23 13.95
CA TYR A 93 7.06 8.16 12.74
C TYR A 93 8.17 9.20 12.71
N ALA A 94 7.87 10.46 13.05
CA ALA A 94 8.86 11.53 13.08
C ALA A 94 9.93 11.32 14.15
N ALA A 95 9.54 10.92 15.37
CA ALA A 95 10.46 10.61 16.46
C ALA A 95 11.40 9.45 16.13
N CYS A 96 10.87 8.36 15.57
CA CYS A 96 11.66 7.19 15.19
C CYS A 96 12.57 7.49 13.99
N ALA A 97 12.12 8.30 13.04
CA ALA A 97 12.97 8.76 11.95
C ALA A 97 14.20 9.48 12.47
N ALA A 98 14.05 10.42 13.44
CA ALA A 98 15.15 11.16 14.03
C ALA A 98 16.17 10.29 14.78
N LEU A 99 15.72 9.19 15.37
CA LEU A 99 16.55 8.28 16.16
C LEU A 99 17.15 7.12 15.35
N GLY A 100 16.78 6.94 14.09
CA GLY A 100 17.12 5.72 13.34
C GLY A 100 16.52 4.46 13.97
N VAL A 101 15.33 4.59 14.58
CA VAL A 101 14.55 3.51 15.20
C VAL A 101 13.51 3.02 14.21
N THR A 102 13.32 1.71 14.14
CA THR A 102 12.34 1.08 13.24
C THR A 102 10.95 1.02 13.88
N VAL A 103 9.93 1.44 13.14
CA VAL A 103 8.52 1.24 13.51
C VAL A 103 8.00 -0.05 12.91
N VAL A 104 7.66 -1.03 13.75
CA VAL A 104 6.95 -2.25 13.38
C VAL A 104 5.45 -1.93 13.35
N ALA A 105 4.92 -1.64 12.17
CA ALA A 105 3.57 -1.17 11.97
C ALA A 105 2.57 -2.34 11.96
N LEU A 106 1.82 -2.52 13.05
CA LEU A 106 0.91 -3.64 13.22
C LEU A 106 -0.45 -3.35 12.57
N ASN A 107 -0.93 -4.28 11.77
CA ASN A 107 -2.25 -4.17 11.19
C ASN A 107 -3.33 -4.53 12.23
N ILE A 108 -4.10 -3.55 12.65
CA ILE A 108 -5.14 -3.66 13.68
C ILE A 108 -6.30 -4.63 13.32
N ARG A 109 -6.37 -5.07 12.08
CA ARG A 109 -7.41 -5.99 11.59
C ARG A 109 -6.98 -7.46 11.65
N LEU A 110 -5.74 -7.73 12.05
CA LEU A 110 -5.21 -9.09 12.21
C LEU A 110 -5.78 -9.74 13.47
N HIS A 111 -5.91 -11.06 13.42
CA HIS A 111 -6.24 -11.84 14.60
C HIS A 111 -5.10 -11.79 15.63
N ALA A 112 -5.40 -12.03 16.93
CA ALA A 112 -4.41 -11.97 18.00
C ALA A 112 -3.18 -12.86 17.76
N ASP A 113 -3.34 -14.04 17.17
CA ASP A 113 -2.22 -14.96 16.86
C ASP A 113 -1.33 -14.43 15.72
N GLU A 114 -1.91 -13.72 14.75
CA GLU A 114 -1.15 -13.06 13.69
C GLU A 114 -0.39 -11.83 14.22
N LEU A 115 -1.03 -11.06 15.13
CA LEU A 115 -0.38 -9.95 15.83
C LEU A 115 0.79 -10.45 16.68
N LEU A 116 0.61 -11.57 17.39
CA LEU A 116 1.67 -12.20 18.15
C LEU A 116 2.84 -12.60 17.25
N HIS A 117 2.55 -13.23 16.10
CA HIS A 117 3.58 -13.56 15.11
C HIS A 117 4.33 -12.32 14.62
N CYS A 118 3.63 -11.20 14.35
CA CYS A 118 4.25 -9.95 13.94
C CYS A 118 5.15 -9.35 15.05
N LEU A 119 4.71 -9.42 16.31
CA LEU A 119 5.51 -8.98 17.46
C LEU A 119 6.76 -9.84 17.66
N GLU A 120 6.62 -11.17 17.61
CA GLU A 120 7.75 -12.10 17.75
C GLU A 120 8.77 -11.92 16.62
N LYS A 121 8.30 -11.69 15.39
CA LYS A 121 9.18 -11.43 14.26
C LYS A 121 9.81 -10.03 14.33
N GLY A 122 9.03 -9.04 14.72
CA GLY A 122 9.47 -7.65 14.85
C GLY A 122 10.39 -7.40 16.04
N GLN A 123 10.28 -8.20 17.09
CA GLN A 123 11.04 -8.08 18.35
C GLN A 123 11.16 -6.63 18.85
N PRO A 124 10.06 -5.90 19.01
CA PRO A 124 10.10 -4.52 19.45
C PRO A 124 10.44 -4.43 20.94
N MET A 125 11.19 -3.41 21.35
CA MET A 125 11.45 -3.10 22.75
C MET A 125 10.24 -2.45 23.42
N LEU A 126 9.40 -1.75 22.67
CA LEU A 126 8.24 -1.02 23.11
C LEU A 126 7.05 -1.29 22.18
N LEU A 127 5.86 -1.42 22.76
CA LEU A 127 4.58 -1.40 22.03
C LEU A 127 3.79 -0.15 22.43
N LEU A 128 3.48 0.67 21.44
CA LEU A 128 2.58 1.81 21.57
C LEU A 128 1.18 1.40 21.09
N VAL A 129 0.17 1.66 21.93
CA VAL A 129 -1.20 1.17 21.71
C VAL A 129 -2.20 2.32 21.84
N SER A 130 -3.18 2.40 20.92
CA SER A 130 -4.32 3.28 21.11
C SER A 130 -5.26 2.78 22.21
N ASP A 131 -6.00 3.69 22.84
CA ASP A 131 -7.00 3.41 23.87
C ASP A 131 -8.00 2.32 23.43
N THR A 132 -8.51 2.42 22.22
CA THR A 132 -9.49 1.48 21.63
C THR A 132 -8.92 0.07 21.43
N LEU A 133 -7.63 -0.08 21.25
CA LEU A 133 -6.95 -1.37 21.01
C LEU A 133 -6.25 -1.93 22.24
N ALA A 134 -6.29 -1.22 23.38
CA ALA A 134 -5.75 -1.70 24.64
C ALA A 134 -6.31 -3.07 25.07
N PRO A 135 -7.61 -3.38 24.90
CA PRO A 135 -8.15 -4.71 25.21
C PRO A 135 -7.52 -5.82 24.35
N VAL A 136 -7.30 -5.58 23.05
CA VAL A 136 -6.63 -6.54 22.15
C VAL A 136 -5.18 -6.72 22.58
N ALA A 137 -4.46 -5.63 22.82
CA ALA A 137 -3.07 -5.66 23.26
C ALA A 137 -2.89 -6.37 24.59
N ALA A 138 -3.82 -6.24 25.53
CA ALA A 138 -3.80 -6.94 26.81
C ALA A 138 -3.82 -8.47 26.64
N THR A 139 -4.47 -9.00 25.61
CA THR A 139 -4.46 -10.45 25.30
C THR A 139 -3.09 -10.95 24.81
N LEU A 140 -2.25 -10.05 24.33
CA LEU A 140 -0.89 -10.36 23.86
C LEU A 140 0.12 -10.27 25.00
N ARG A 141 -0.16 -9.45 26.03
CA ARG A 141 0.71 -9.27 27.20
C ARG A 141 0.79 -10.59 28.00
N GLY A 142 2.00 -11.08 28.19
CA GLY A 142 2.25 -12.39 28.81
C GLY A 142 2.32 -13.57 27.84
N ARG A 143 1.92 -13.37 26.58
CA ARG A 143 2.11 -14.37 25.49
C ARG A 143 3.34 -14.03 24.63
N ALA A 144 3.61 -12.75 24.40
CA ALA A 144 4.77 -12.29 23.66
C ALA A 144 6.00 -12.19 24.57
N SER A 145 7.17 -12.61 24.06
CA SER A 145 8.46 -12.46 24.76
C SER A 145 8.96 -11.01 24.77
N THR A 146 8.48 -10.21 23.83
CA THR A 146 8.66 -8.76 23.68
C THR A 146 7.29 -8.13 23.45
N PRO A 147 7.05 -6.88 23.76
CA PRO A 147 7.96 -5.83 24.21
C PRO A 147 8.17 -5.80 25.74
N VAL A 148 9.24 -5.10 26.16
CA VAL A 148 9.53 -4.83 27.57
C VAL A 148 8.64 -3.69 28.11
N HIS A 149 8.41 -2.64 27.27
CA HIS A 149 7.60 -1.48 27.61
C HIS A 149 6.27 -1.49 26.89
N TRP A 150 5.21 -1.24 27.63
CA TRP A 150 3.83 -1.10 27.12
C TRP A 150 3.38 0.33 27.39
N VAL A 151 3.13 1.07 26.31
CA VAL A 151 2.73 2.48 26.35
C VAL A 151 1.34 2.61 25.72
N ALA A 152 0.43 3.27 26.38
CA ALA A 152 -0.91 3.48 25.86
C ALA A 152 -1.27 4.97 25.79
N MET A 153 -2.01 5.31 24.77
CA MET A 153 -2.70 6.58 24.62
C MET A 153 -3.99 6.51 25.43
N GLY A 154 -3.98 7.11 26.65
CA GLY A 154 -5.04 6.90 27.62
C GLY A 154 -4.81 5.60 28.40
N ALA A 155 -3.94 5.65 29.42
CA ALA A 155 -3.32 4.49 30.02
C ALA A 155 -4.26 3.60 30.84
N PRO A 156 -4.42 2.31 30.50
CA PRO A 156 -4.89 1.31 31.44
C PRO A 156 -3.91 1.16 32.61
N GLU A 157 -4.41 0.74 33.77
CA GLU A 157 -3.57 0.49 34.93
C GLU A 157 -2.39 -0.45 34.63
N GLY A 158 -1.19 -0.07 35.07
CA GLY A 158 0.04 -0.84 34.86
C GLY A 158 0.71 -0.68 33.48
N TRP A 159 0.29 0.29 32.69
CA TRP A 159 0.93 0.70 31.45
C TRP A 159 1.53 2.11 31.59
N LEU A 160 2.53 2.43 30.78
CA LEU A 160 3.05 3.80 30.68
C LEU A 160 2.05 4.64 29.88
N ASP A 161 1.79 5.85 30.36
CA ASP A 161 0.90 6.79 29.66
C ASP A 161 1.68 7.65 28.67
N TYR A 162 1.20 7.72 27.43
CA TYR A 162 1.85 8.43 26.32
C TYR A 162 2.03 9.92 26.63
N GLU A 163 0.98 10.61 27.08
CA GLU A 163 1.04 12.05 27.35
C GLU A 163 1.95 12.36 28.54
N THR A 164 1.93 11.50 29.56
CA THR A 164 2.83 11.61 30.71
C THR A 164 4.30 11.45 30.28
N LEU A 165 4.59 10.52 29.37
CA LEU A 165 5.95 10.36 28.83
C LEU A 165 6.41 11.63 28.09
N LEU A 166 5.53 12.22 27.27
CA LEU A 166 5.84 13.47 26.54
C LEU A 166 6.03 14.64 27.52
N ALA A 167 5.13 14.80 28.48
CA ALA A 167 5.19 15.90 29.47
C ALA A 167 6.51 15.93 30.26
N ASN A 168 7.04 14.75 30.58
CA ASN A 168 8.29 14.60 31.34
C ASN A 168 9.56 14.65 30.47
N ALA A 169 9.44 14.69 29.13
CA ALA A 169 10.57 14.70 28.23
C ALA A 169 10.90 16.10 27.70
N SER A 170 12.17 16.33 27.37
CA SER A 170 12.62 17.58 26.78
C SER A 170 12.14 17.76 25.34
N PRO A 171 11.68 18.96 24.94
CA PRO A 171 11.40 19.28 23.54
C PRO A 171 12.68 19.60 22.73
N ARG A 172 13.86 19.45 23.32
CA ARG A 172 15.13 19.73 22.62
C ARG A 172 15.26 18.79 21.43
N GLU A 173 15.75 19.34 20.33
CA GLU A 173 16.04 18.60 19.12
C GLU A 173 16.96 17.42 19.39
N PRO A 174 16.56 16.19 19.04
CA PRO A 174 17.44 15.03 19.14
C PRO A 174 18.55 15.12 18.08
N PRO A 175 19.74 14.55 18.35
CA PRO A 175 20.77 14.46 17.33
C PRO A 175 20.26 13.68 16.12
N GLY A 176 20.47 14.21 14.91
CA GLY A 176 20.14 13.52 13.66
C GLY A 176 21.15 12.43 13.36
N ILE A 177 20.89 11.24 13.85
CA ILE A 177 21.82 10.09 13.75
C ILE A 177 21.36 9.04 12.73
N ALA A 178 20.19 9.22 12.14
CA ALA A 178 19.65 8.30 11.16
C ALA A 178 20.45 8.31 9.85
N GLU A 179 20.68 7.15 9.29
CA GLU A 179 21.32 6.96 8.00
C GLU A 179 20.33 6.50 6.92
N PRO A 180 20.63 6.69 5.63
CA PRO A 180 19.72 6.36 4.54
C PRO A 180 19.20 4.92 4.54
N GLU A 181 20.04 3.96 4.92
CA GLU A 181 19.70 2.54 4.92
C GLU A 181 19.16 2.04 6.26
N ASP A 182 19.04 2.88 7.29
CA ASP A 182 18.31 2.51 8.50
C ASP A 182 16.86 2.19 8.14
N ILE A 183 16.34 1.12 8.67
CA ILE A 183 14.92 0.74 8.42
C ILE A 183 14.02 1.68 9.21
N HIS A 184 13.21 2.44 8.49
CA HIS A 184 12.24 3.35 9.09
C HIS A 184 11.01 2.61 9.59
N ASN A 185 10.40 1.79 8.71
CA ASN A 185 9.25 0.99 9.10
C ASN A 185 9.26 -0.41 8.49
N VAL A 186 8.51 -1.31 9.13
CA VAL A 186 8.20 -2.66 8.65
C VAL A 186 6.71 -2.74 8.41
N LEU A 187 6.30 -2.94 7.17
CA LEU A 187 4.92 -3.09 6.75
C LEU A 187 4.61 -4.58 6.55
N PHE A 188 3.70 -5.13 7.35
CA PHE A 188 3.31 -6.52 7.19
C PHE A 188 2.32 -6.70 6.04
N THR A 189 2.69 -7.54 5.07
CA THR A 189 1.88 -7.91 3.92
C THR A 189 1.32 -9.31 4.08
N SER A 190 0.16 -9.59 3.48
CA SER A 190 -0.38 -10.94 3.42
C SER A 190 0.51 -11.82 2.54
N GLY A 191 1.37 -12.60 3.15
CA GLY A 191 2.27 -13.52 2.45
C GLY A 191 1.49 -14.61 1.68
N THR A 192 2.12 -15.16 0.65
CA THR A 192 1.60 -16.30 -0.12
C THR A 192 1.49 -17.59 0.71
N THR A 193 2.20 -17.66 1.83
CA THR A 193 2.29 -18.80 2.74
C THR A 193 1.29 -18.75 3.89
N GLY A 194 0.36 -17.78 3.90
CA GLY A 194 -0.66 -17.63 4.94
C GLY A 194 -0.21 -16.85 6.18
N ARG A 195 1.09 -16.64 6.40
CA ARG A 195 1.59 -15.79 7.49
C ARG A 195 2.10 -14.45 6.96
N PRO A 196 1.86 -13.32 7.66
CA PRO A 196 2.33 -12.01 7.25
C PRO A 196 3.87 -11.96 7.11
N LYS A 197 4.36 -11.36 6.00
CA LYS A 197 5.77 -11.04 5.78
C LYS A 197 5.99 -9.56 6.03
N GLY A 198 7.05 -9.18 6.75
CA GLY A 198 7.37 -7.80 7.07
C GLY A 198 8.29 -7.18 6.01
N ALA A 199 7.76 -6.33 5.12
CA ALA A 199 8.56 -5.57 4.16
C ALA A 199 9.28 -4.42 4.87
N MET A 200 10.62 -4.39 4.80
CA MET A 200 11.47 -3.39 5.44
C MET A 200 11.65 -2.18 4.52
N ILE A 201 11.25 -1.00 4.97
CA ILE A 201 11.36 0.25 4.22
C ILE A 201 12.41 1.13 4.88
N SER A 202 13.50 1.44 4.15
CA SER A 202 14.57 2.30 4.67
C SER A 202 14.16 3.77 4.70
N GLN A 203 14.91 4.57 5.45
CA GLN A 203 14.78 6.04 5.52
C GLN A 203 14.82 6.66 4.10
N ARG A 204 15.78 6.23 3.28
CA ARG A 204 15.90 6.64 1.88
C ARG A 204 14.67 6.26 1.07
N ALA A 205 14.24 5.01 1.16
CA ALA A 205 13.09 4.54 0.40
C ALA A 205 11.81 5.31 0.77
N ALA A 206 11.56 5.53 2.06
CA ALA A 206 10.42 6.30 2.54
C ALA A 206 10.42 7.76 2.03
N ALA A 207 11.58 8.44 2.10
CA ALA A 207 11.74 9.80 1.59
C ALA A 207 11.51 9.89 0.07
N ILE A 208 12.07 8.96 -0.71
CA ILE A 208 11.91 8.91 -2.17
C ILE A 208 10.45 8.59 -2.57
N ARG A 209 9.77 7.71 -1.84
CA ARG A 209 8.34 7.40 -2.06
C ARG A 209 7.48 8.66 -1.89
N GLY A 210 7.66 9.39 -0.79
CA GLY A 210 6.98 10.66 -0.57
C GLY A 210 7.28 11.69 -1.64
N LEU A 211 8.56 11.87 -2.02
CA LEU A 211 8.98 12.81 -3.05
C LEU A 211 8.34 12.52 -4.41
N ARG A 212 8.26 11.25 -4.80
CA ARG A 212 7.63 10.86 -6.06
C ARG A 212 6.15 11.18 -6.10
N LEU A 213 5.42 10.91 -5.02
CA LEU A 213 4.02 11.26 -4.92
C LEU A 213 3.84 12.79 -4.99
N ALA A 214 4.63 13.53 -4.21
CA ALA A 214 4.57 14.98 -4.19
C ALA A 214 4.81 15.59 -5.59
N GLN A 215 5.81 15.09 -6.30
CA GLN A 215 6.13 15.53 -7.65
C GLN A 215 5.04 15.15 -8.66
N TRP A 216 4.56 13.92 -8.64
CA TRP A 216 3.60 13.43 -9.64
C TRP A 216 2.23 14.08 -9.50
N PHE A 217 1.76 14.24 -8.28
CA PHE A 217 0.48 14.89 -8.01
C PHE A 217 0.57 16.41 -7.91
N ARG A 218 1.78 16.99 -8.15
CA ARG A 218 2.05 18.43 -8.06
C ARG A 218 1.55 18.99 -6.74
N LEU A 219 1.90 18.33 -5.64
CA LEU A 219 1.51 18.75 -4.30
C LEU A 219 2.27 20.02 -3.90
N THR A 220 1.56 20.89 -3.22
CA THR A 220 2.06 22.15 -2.67
C THR A 220 1.57 22.30 -1.23
N GLU A 221 1.97 23.38 -0.58
CA GLU A 221 1.50 23.72 0.76
C GLU A 221 0.00 24.07 0.84
N LYS A 222 -0.69 24.13 -0.30
CA LYS A 222 -2.15 24.35 -0.38
C LYS A 222 -2.95 23.06 -0.40
N ASP A 223 -2.24 21.93 -0.51
CA ASP A 223 -2.88 20.62 -0.61
C ASP A 223 -3.08 19.98 0.76
N GLY A 224 -4.15 19.23 0.88
CA GLY A 224 -4.45 18.47 2.09
C GLY A 224 -4.96 17.08 1.75
N PHE A 225 -4.56 16.11 2.55
CA PHE A 225 -4.91 14.69 2.38
C PHE A 225 -5.93 14.21 3.42
N ALA A 226 -7.02 13.58 2.96
CA ALA A 226 -7.95 12.88 3.84
C ALA A 226 -7.44 11.47 4.15
N GLY A 227 -6.79 11.32 5.30
CA GLY A 227 -6.02 10.14 5.72
C GLY A 227 -6.86 9.10 6.46
N TRP A 228 -7.77 8.43 5.77
CA TRP A 228 -8.56 7.31 6.31
C TRP A 228 -7.85 5.96 6.14
N LEU A 229 -6.91 5.86 5.19
CA LEU A 229 -6.07 4.68 5.06
C LEU A 229 -5.10 4.59 6.23
N PRO A 230 -5.00 3.41 6.87
CA PRO A 230 -4.15 3.27 8.03
C PRO A 230 -2.67 3.52 7.73
N LEU A 231 -1.95 4.09 8.70
CA LEU A 231 -0.50 4.36 8.60
C LEU A 231 0.35 3.08 8.64
N PHE A 232 -0.22 1.94 9.01
CA PHE A 232 0.43 0.63 8.85
C PHE A 232 0.33 0.06 7.42
N HIS A 233 -0.16 0.84 6.46
CA HIS A 233 -0.28 0.49 5.05
C HIS A 233 0.42 1.55 4.18
N CYS A 234 1.11 1.10 3.12
CA CYS A 234 1.86 2.00 2.23
C CYS A 234 1.03 3.16 1.64
N GLY A 235 -0.27 2.98 1.43
CA GLY A 235 -1.14 4.07 1.00
C GLY A 235 -1.34 5.16 2.04
N GLY A 236 -1.20 4.84 3.34
CA GLY A 236 -1.30 5.82 4.43
C GLY A 236 0.01 6.55 4.68
N ASP A 237 1.08 5.81 4.94
CA ASP A 237 2.38 6.39 5.30
C ASP A 237 3.06 7.15 4.16
N GLU A 238 3.05 6.63 2.93
CA GLU A 238 3.62 7.34 1.78
C GLU A 238 2.86 8.63 1.47
N SER A 239 1.53 8.63 1.62
CA SER A 239 0.71 9.86 1.48
C SER A 239 0.99 10.87 2.58
N LEU A 240 1.28 10.39 3.81
CA LEU A 240 1.74 11.25 4.91
C LEU A 240 3.05 11.96 4.55
N TYR A 241 4.06 11.19 4.11
CA TYR A 241 5.37 11.76 3.76
C TYR A 241 5.26 12.77 2.63
N ALA A 242 4.47 12.45 1.58
CA ALA A 242 4.23 13.36 0.46
C ALA A 242 3.56 14.67 0.90
N THR A 243 2.56 14.59 1.77
CA THR A 243 1.82 15.75 2.26
C THR A 243 2.69 16.64 3.14
N LEU A 244 3.37 16.05 4.14
CA LEU A 244 4.14 16.84 5.09
C LEU A 244 5.40 17.47 4.47
N MET A 245 6.07 16.79 3.53
CA MET A 245 7.26 17.38 2.89
C MET A 245 6.96 18.63 2.04
N THR A 246 5.72 18.80 1.62
CA THR A 246 5.27 19.95 0.82
C THR A 246 4.63 21.06 1.63
N GLY A 247 4.48 20.89 2.95
CA GLY A 247 3.83 21.87 3.83
C GLY A 247 2.30 21.78 3.84
N GLY A 248 1.75 20.69 3.32
CA GLY A 248 0.31 20.42 3.28
C GLY A 248 -0.26 19.94 4.62
N VAL A 249 -1.58 19.70 4.65
CA VAL A 249 -2.32 19.26 5.84
C VAL A 249 -2.65 17.77 5.71
N TYR A 250 -2.30 16.96 6.71
CA TYR A 250 -2.74 15.57 6.81
C TYR A 250 -3.87 15.44 7.85
N ALA A 251 -5.08 15.17 7.37
CA ALA A 251 -6.22 14.95 8.27
C ALA A 251 -6.31 13.47 8.66
N THR A 252 -6.20 13.18 9.95
CA THR A 252 -6.30 11.82 10.47
C THR A 252 -7.76 11.40 10.64
N LEU A 253 -8.13 10.28 10.04
CA LEU A 253 -9.45 9.67 10.12
C LEU A 253 -9.29 8.25 10.68
N ARG A 254 -9.88 7.96 11.84
CA ARG A 254 -9.76 6.66 12.50
C ARG A 254 -10.45 5.52 11.74
N LYS A 255 -11.46 5.85 10.95
CA LYS A 255 -12.30 4.90 10.21
C LYS A 255 -12.60 5.41 8.80
N ALA A 256 -12.90 4.49 7.90
CA ALA A 256 -13.38 4.78 6.55
C ALA A 256 -14.88 5.15 6.56
N ASP A 257 -15.27 6.14 7.36
CA ASP A 257 -16.63 6.67 7.37
C ASP A 257 -16.73 7.82 6.38
N VAL A 258 -17.54 7.64 5.34
CA VAL A 258 -17.62 8.56 4.20
C VAL A 258 -18.21 9.92 4.61
N GLU A 259 -19.19 9.96 5.49
CA GLU A 259 -19.77 11.22 5.95
C GLU A 259 -18.78 12.02 6.79
N THR A 260 -18.04 11.36 7.68
CA THR A 260 -16.95 11.98 8.42
C THR A 260 -15.86 12.48 7.46
N MET A 261 -15.56 11.73 6.40
CA MET A 261 -14.61 12.16 5.37
C MET A 261 -15.08 13.46 4.70
N PHE A 262 -16.33 13.55 4.27
CA PHE A 262 -16.87 14.78 3.67
C PHE A 262 -16.77 15.98 4.60
N ARG A 263 -17.18 15.81 5.87
CA ARG A 263 -17.11 16.85 6.88
C ARG A 263 -15.69 17.37 7.08
N VAL A 264 -14.72 16.46 7.18
CA VAL A 264 -13.31 16.82 7.37
C VAL A 264 -12.72 17.44 6.08
N MET A 265 -13.04 16.89 4.91
CA MET A 265 -12.60 17.45 3.63
C MET A 265 -13.13 18.87 3.42
N ALA A 266 -14.39 19.14 3.74
CA ALA A 266 -14.97 20.47 3.65
C ALA A 266 -14.37 21.43 4.67
N ARG A 267 -14.25 21.02 5.95
CA ARG A 267 -13.69 21.84 7.02
C ARG A 267 -12.25 22.28 6.75
N ASP A 268 -11.40 21.33 6.36
CA ASP A 268 -9.96 21.53 6.21
C ASP A 268 -9.56 21.83 4.76
N ARG A 269 -10.54 21.93 3.84
CA ARG A 269 -10.35 22.17 2.39
C ARG A 269 -9.35 21.18 1.78
N LEU A 270 -9.53 19.89 2.08
CA LEU A 270 -8.60 18.85 1.62
C LEU A 270 -8.76 18.61 0.12
N SER A 271 -7.63 18.42 -0.55
CA SER A 271 -7.58 18.40 -2.01
C SER A 271 -7.46 17.00 -2.62
N TRP A 272 -7.13 15.98 -1.82
CA TRP A 272 -6.95 14.62 -2.35
C TRP A 272 -7.12 13.52 -1.30
N THR A 273 -7.41 12.31 -1.79
CA THR A 273 -7.50 11.10 -0.98
C THR A 273 -7.35 9.84 -1.85
N LEU A 274 -7.16 8.68 -1.22
CA LEU A 274 -7.30 7.39 -1.88
C LEU A 274 -8.75 6.92 -1.77
N LEU A 275 -9.29 6.39 -2.87
CA LEU A 275 -10.61 5.78 -2.91
C LEU A 275 -10.50 4.33 -3.39
N LEU A 276 -10.56 3.40 -2.46
CA LEU A 276 -10.60 1.97 -2.75
C LEU A 276 -12.03 1.52 -3.07
N PRO A 277 -12.23 0.38 -3.76
CA PRO A 277 -13.53 0.00 -4.33
C PRO A 277 -14.74 0.13 -3.41
N GLY A 278 -14.66 -0.31 -2.16
CA GLY A 278 -15.76 -0.18 -1.19
C GLY A 278 -16.10 1.28 -0.88
N VAL A 279 -15.09 2.05 -0.51
CA VAL A 279 -15.26 3.48 -0.16
C VAL A 279 -15.61 4.32 -1.39
N LEU A 280 -15.10 3.97 -2.58
CA LEU A 280 -15.37 4.67 -3.83
C LEU A 280 -16.87 4.70 -4.16
N THR A 281 -17.53 3.55 -4.05
CA THR A 281 -18.98 3.43 -4.32
C THR A 281 -19.80 4.21 -3.31
N ASP A 282 -19.47 4.07 -2.02
CA ASP A 282 -20.15 4.80 -0.95
C ASP A 282 -19.95 6.31 -1.06
N PHE A 283 -18.73 6.74 -1.43
CA PHE A 283 -18.42 8.16 -1.65
C PHE A 283 -19.27 8.75 -2.79
N LEU A 284 -19.38 8.04 -3.92
CA LEU A 284 -20.17 8.51 -5.07
C LEU A 284 -21.67 8.62 -4.75
N HIS A 285 -22.23 7.59 -4.11
CA HIS A 285 -23.68 7.46 -3.93
C HIS A 285 -24.19 7.92 -2.55
N HIS A 286 -23.33 8.52 -1.72
CA HIS A 286 -23.74 8.97 -0.41
C HIS A 286 -24.82 10.07 -0.52
N PRO A 287 -25.98 9.93 0.16
CA PRO A 287 -27.12 10.83 -0.02
C PRO A 287 -26.86 12.27 0.43
N ARG A 288 -25.87 12.46 1.31
CA ARG A 288 -25.49 13.76 1.85
C ARG A 288 -24.21 14.35 1.25
N ARG A 289 -23.66 13.77 0.17
CA ARG A 289 -22.43 14.26 -0.46
C ARG A 289 -22.52 15.75 -0.82
N ASP A 290 -23.66 16.13 -1.41
CA ASP A 290 -23.87 17.49 -1.93
C ASP A 290 -24.20 18.51 -0.82
N ASP A 291 -24.33 18.07 0.45
CA ASP A 291 -24.43 18.95 1.63
C ASP A 291 -23.08 19.59 2.02
N TYR A 292 -21.98 19.08 1.49
CA TYR A 292 -20.63 19.49 1.86
C TYR A 292 -19.90 20.22 0.73
N ASP A 293 -19.16 21.29 1.07
CA ASP A 293 -18.29 22.00 0.12
C ASP A 293 -17.02 21.20 -0.16
N LEU A 294 -17.05 20.42 -1.23
CA LEU A 294 -15.90 19.66 -1.72
C LEU A 294 -15.14 20.38 -2.85
N SER A 295 -15.32 21.69 -3.01
CA SER A 295 -14.69 22.48 -4.11
C SER A 295 -13.16 22.48 -4.09
N ALA A 296 -12.55 22.18 -2.95
CA ALA A 296 -11.10 22.01 -2.84
C ALA A 296 -10.60 20.64 -3.33
N PHE A 297 -11.48 19.65 -3.47
CA PHE A 297 -11.11 18.29 -3.89
C PHE A 297 -10.68 18.28 -5.35
N ARG A 298 -9.40 17.98 -5.62
CA ARG A 298 -8.79 18.05 -6.95
C ARG A 298 -8.65 16.69 -7.63
N PHE A 299 -8.33 15.65 -6.85
CA PHE A 299 -8.13 14.32 -7.39
C PHE A 299 -8.30 13.21 -6.35
N ALA A 300 -8.62 12.02 -6.86
CA ALA A 300 -8.59 10.78 -6.12
C ALA A 300 -7.56 9.80 -6.72
N ILE A 301 -7.05 8.90 -5.89
CA ILE A 301 -6.17 7.81 -6.30
C ILE A 301 -6.86 6.49 -6.00
N GLY A 302 -6.73 5.51 -6.90
CA GLY A 302 -7.26 4.18 -6.67
C GLY A 302 -6.87 3.20 -7.76
N TYR A 303 -7.68 2.17 -7.96
CA TYR A 303 -7.43 1.07 -8.91
C TYR A 303 -8.55 1.00 -9.94
N ALA A 304 -8.31 1.54 -11.15
CA ALA A 304 -9.33 1.72 -12.18
C ALA A 304 -9.82 0.41 -12.82
N ASN A 305 -9.00 -0.63 -12.82
CA ASN A 305 -9.36 -1.92 -13.42
C ASN A 305 -10.54 -2.62 -12.73
N MET A 306 -10.92 -2.19 -11.54
CA MET A 306 -12.00 -2.80 -10.79
C MET A 306 -13.37 -2.16 -11.03
N MET A 307 -13.43 -0.84 -11.30
CA MET A 307 -14.69 -0.09 -11.36
C MET A 307 -14.64 1.10 -12.33
N PRO A 308 -14.35 0.92 -13.63
CA PRO A 308 -14.12 2.04 -14.56
C PRO A 308 -15.34 2.97 -14.69
N ASP A 309 -16.55 2.41 -14.72
CA ASP A 309 -17.77 3.21 -14.87
C ASP A 309 -18.07 4.05 -13.62
N ILE A 310 -17.85 3.51 -12.43
CA ILE A 310 -18.01 4.25 -11.16
C ILE A 310 -16.99 5.39 -11.08
N ILE A 311 -15.76 5.14 -11.53
CA ILE A 311 -14.72 6.17 -11.58
C ILE A 311 -15.12 7.31 -12.54
N ALA A 312 -15.62 6.98 -13.72
CA ALA A 312 -16.09 7.99 -14.66
C ALA A 312 -17.26 8.83 -14.08
N GLN A 313 -18.19 8.20 -13.39
CA GLN A 313 -19.29 8.89 -12.70
C GLN A 313 -18.78 9.79 -11.55
N LEU A 314 -17.86 9.27 -10.70
CA LEU A 314 -17.29 10.03 -9.61
C LEU A 314 -16.55 11.28 -10.11
N THR A 315 -15.68 11.10 -11.09
CA THR A 315 -14.86 12.21 -11.64
C THR A 315 -15.72 13.26 -12.31
N ALA A 316 -16.80 12.86 -12.98
CA ALA A 316 -17.78 13.80 -13.54
C ALA A 316 -18.53 14.57 -12.44
N ALA A 317 -19.05 13.85 -11.43
CA ALA A 317 -19.84 14.43 -10.34
C ALA A 317 -19.03 15.39 -9.47
N CYS A 318 -17.80 15.04 -9.14
CA CYS A 318 -16.90 15.85 -8.31
C CYS A 318 -16.01 16.82 -9.12
N ARG A 319 -15.97 16.72 -10.45
CA ARG A 319 -15.10 17.48 -11.37
C ARG A 319 -13.61 17.36 -11.01
N ILE A 320 -13.16 16.14 -10.73
CA ILE A 320 -11.81 15.83 -10.29
C ILE A 320 -11.08 14.93 -11.28
N ASP A 321 -9.76 14.89 -11.17
CA ASP A 321 -8.95 13.86 -11.82
C ASP A 321 -8.93 12.57 -11.01
N PHE A 322 -8.73 11.45 -11.69
CA PHE A 322 -8.50 10.15 -11.06
C PHE A 322 -7.15 9.58 -11.49
N TYR A 323 -6.35 9.23 -10.51
CA TYR A 323 -5.07 8.56 -10.75
C TYR A 323 -5.22 7.06 -10.49
N ASP A 324 -5.14 6.28 -11.58
CA ASP A 324 -5.14 4.82 -11.51
C ASP A 324 -3.73 4.33 -11.16
N ALA A 325 -3.53 4.00 -9.87
CA ALA A 325 -2.24 3.58 -9.34
C ALA A 325 -1.99 2.08 -9.52
N PHE A 326 -0.73 1.71 -9.67
CA PHE A 326 -0.24 0.34 -9.61
C PHE A 326 1.01 0.28 -8.76
N GLY A 327 1.06 -0.67 -7.84
CA GLY A 327 2.21 -0.92 -6.97
C GLY A 327 1.85 -1.82 -5.78
N GLN A 328 2.81 -1.99 -4.89
CA GLN A 328 2.71 -2.84 -3.72
C GLN A 328 3.64 -2.33 -2.61
N SER A 329 3.51 -2.85 -1.41
CA SER A 329 4.32 -2.41 -0.25
C SER A 329 5.82 -2.52 -0.50
N GLU A 330 6.25 -3.49 -1.28
CA GLU A 330 7.64 -3.77 -1.63
C GLU A 330 8.27 -2.71 -2.55
N THR A 331 7.45 -2.04 -3.38
CA THR A 331 7.95 -1.08 -4.42
C THR A 331 7.49 0.36 -4.22
N SER A 332 6.53 0.60 -3.38
CA SER A 332 5.61 1.74 -3.25
C SER A 332 4.26 1.43 -3.90
N TYR A 333 3.19 1.98 -3.38
CA TYR A 333 1.87 1.84 -4.00
C TYR A 333 1.78 2.56 -5.36
N LEU A 334 2.75 3.42 -5.66
CA LEU A 334 2.87 4.15 -6.92
C LEU A 334 4.11 3.72 -7.71
N LEU A 335 4.14 2.48 -8.17
CA LEU A 335 5.14 2.00 -9.14
C LEU A 335 4.87 2.58 -10.54
N ALA A 336 3.60 2.62 -10.92
CA ALA A 336 3.14 3.22 -12.18
C ALA A 336 1.74 3.82 -12.00
N HIS A 337 1.37 4.80 -12.82
CA HIS A 337 0.03 5.38 -12.82
C HIS A 337 -0.45 5.80 -14.20
N GLY A 338 -1.77 5.84 -14.36
CA GLY A 338 -2.49 6.55 -15.41
C GLY A 338 -3.37 7.65 -14.83
N VAL A 339 -3.70 8.66 -15.60
CA VAL A 339 -4.62 9.74 -15.19
C VAL A 339 -5.81 9.80 -16.12
N SER A 340 -6.99 10.05 -15.56
CA SER A 340 -8.24 10.26 -16.27
C SER A 340 -8.90 11.52 -15.75
N GLY A 341 -9.29 12.40 -16.65
CA GLY A 341 -10.00 13.64 -16.32
C GLY A 341 -11.48 13.40 -16.01
N PRO A 342 -12.22 14.48 -15.67
CA PRO A 342 -13.63 14.40 -15.30
C PRO A 342 -14.51 13.73 -16.36
N GLY A 343 -15.21 12.66 -15.96
CA GLY A 343 -16.11 11.90 -16.82
C GLY A 343 -15.43 10.96 -17.83
N ALA A 344 -14.10 10.93 -17.89
CA ALA A 344 -13.39 10.04 -18.79
C ALA A 344 -13.34 8.61 -18.24
N THR A 345 -13.56 7.63 -19.12
CA THR A 345 -13.33 6.21 -18.78
C THR A 345 -11.82 5.98 -18.63
N PRO A 346 -11.36 5.39 -17.52
CA PRO A 346 -9.95 5.10 -17.31
C PRO A 346 -9.35 4.19 -18.37
N SER A 347 -8.20 4.58 -18.90
CA SER A 347 -7.54 3.83 -19.99
C SER A 347 -6.80 2.57 -19.53
N LEU A 348 -6.63 2.35 -18.25
CA LEU A 348 -5.83 1.29 -17.61
C LEU A 348 -4.33 1.29 -17.98
N ARG A 349 -3.91 2.15 -18.90
CA ARG A 349 -2.50 2.33 -19.30
C ARG A 349 -1.78 3.20 -18.29
N LYS A 350 -0.62 2.74 -17.82
CA LYS A 350 0.14 3.39 -16.76
C LYS A 350 1.56 3.68 -17.20
N LEU A 351 2.06 4.83 -16.85
CA LEU A 351 3.47 5.19 -17.03
C LEU A 351 4.27 4.78 -15.80
N PRO A 352 5.45 4.16 -15.97
CA PRO A 352 6.34 3.87 -14.85
C PRO A 352 6.75 5.13 -14.10
N ALA A 353 6.95 4.99 -12.80
CA ALA A 353 7.40 6.07 -11.94
C ALA A 353 8.84 6.52 -12.27
N PRO A 354 9.15 7.82 -12.14
CA PRO A 354 10.53 8.28 -12.23
C PRO A 354 11.40 7.64 -11.14
N LEU A 355 12.69 7.54 -11.40
CA LEU A 355 13.69 6.91 -10.53
C LEU A 355 13.52 5.39 -10.34
N LEU A 356 12.71 4.73 -11.17
CA LEU A 356 12.59 3.28 -11.20
C LEU A 356 12.97 2.74 -12.58
N ASP A 357 13.83 1.73 -12.57
CA ASP A 357 13.98 0.85 -13.73
C ASP A 357 12.87 -0.20 -13.66
N VAL A 358 12.07 -0.30 -14.72
CA VAL A 358 10.99 -1.28 -14.83
C VAL A 358 11.18 -2.10 -16.09
N ARG A 359 11.24 -3.42 -15.95
CA ARG A 359 11.30 -4.35 -17.08
C ARG A 359 10.12 -5.32 -17.02
N ILE A 360 9.68 -5.75 -18.18
CA ILE A 360 8.71 -6.84 -18.36
C ILE A 360 9.49 -8.01 -18.94
N VAL A 361 9.59 -9.10 -18.18
CA VAL A 361 10.50 -10.20 -18.50
C VAL A 361 9.80 -11.57 -18.51
N ASP A 362 10.37 -12.50 -19.30
CA ASP A 362 10.03 -13.91 -19.24
C ASP A 362 10.71 -14.63 -18.05
N ASP A 363 10.48 -15.93 -17.91
CA ASP A 363 11.07 -16.73 -16.82
C ASP A 363 12.61 -16.86 -16.91
N ALA A 364 13.20 -16.57 -18.08
CA ALA A 364 14.65 -16.54 -18.30
C ALA A 364 15.26 -15.13 -18.13
N MET A 365 14.48 -14.14 -17.66
CA MET A 365 14.88 -12.75 -17.50
C MET A 365 15.16 -12.01 -18.82
N ASN A 366 14.73 -12.52 -19.96
CA ASN A 366 14.74 -11.80 -21.21
C ASN A 366 13.57 -10.82 -21.27
N GLU A 367 13.74 -9.67 -21.93
CA GLU A 367 12.63 -8.74 -22.12
C GLU A 367 11.53 -9.35 -22.98
N ALA A 368 10.29 -9.31 -22.46
CA ALA A 368 9.13 -9.73 -23.23
C ALA A 368 8.88 -8.74 -24.38
N PRO A 369 8.54 -9.23 -25.59
CA PRO A 369 8.15 -8.36 -26.70
C PRO A 369 6.95 -7.47 -26.33
N ASP A 370 6.88 -6.27 -26.93
CA ASP A 370 5.74 -5.38 -26.77
C ASP A 370 4.42 -6.11 -27.09
N GLY A 371 3.42 -5.89 -26.27
CA GLY A 371 2.12 -6.56 -26.36
C GLY A 371 2.06 -7.95 -25.73
N GLN A 372 3.19 -8.56 -25.36
CA GLN A 372 3.22 -9.85 -24.68
C GLN A 372 3.28 -9.67 -23.13
N PRO A 373 2.55 -10.50 -22.39
CA PRO A 373 2.66 -10.52 -20.93
C PRO A 373 4.01 -11.05 -20.46
N GLY A 374 4.56 -10.43 -19.42
CA GLY A 374 5.75 -10.88 -18.72
C GLY A 374 5.71 -10.43 -17.27
N GLU A 375 6.60 -10.95 -16.44
CA GLU A 375 6.70 -10.50 -15.04
C GLU A 375 7.29 -9.09 -14.99
N CYS A 376 6.64 -8.23 -14.22
CA CYS A 376 7.17 -6.91 -13.90
C CYS A 376 8.29 -7.06 -12.87
N VAL A 377 9.50 -6.68 -13.23
CA VAL A 377 10.65 -6.61 -12.31
C VAL A 377 11.12 -5.17 -12.19
N VAL A 378 11.54 -4.79 -10.98
CA VAL A 378 11.79 -3.39 -10.62
C VAL A 378 13.12 -3.23 -9.91
N ARG A 379 13.80 -2.12 -10.19
CA ARG A 379 15.00 -1.68 -9.50
C ARG A 379 14.96 -0.17 -9.29
N GLY A 380 15.38 0.30 -8.11
CA GLY A 380 15.48 1.73 -7.84
C GLY A 380 15.43 2.08 -6.36
N PRO A 381 15.60 3.38 -6.03
CA PRO A 381 15.81 3.83 -4.66
C PRO A 381 14.59 3.75 -3.74
N SER A 382 13.39 3.48 -4.27
CA SER A 382 12.16 3.31 -3.49
C SER A 382 11.79 1.86 -3.18
N VAL A 383 12.57 0.90 -3.70
CA VAL A 383 12.38 -0.53 -3.44
C VAL A 383 12.70 -0.83 -1.97
N MET A 384 11.96 -1.77 -1.37
CA MET A 384 12.21 -2.23 0.01
C MET A 384 13.62 -2.79 0.18
N SER A 385 14.10 -2.81 1.42
CA SER A 385 15.40 -3.41 1.78
C SER A 385 15.34 -4.93 1.97
N GLY A 386 14.17 -5.53 1.84
CA GLY A 386 13.94 -6.97 1.99
C GLY A 386 12.81 -7.29 2.96
N TYR A 387 12.51 -8.58 3.11
CA TYR A 387 11.61 -9.07 4.15
C TYR A 387 12.38 -9.35 5.43
N LEU A 388 11.83 -8.89 6.55
CA LEU A 388 12.41 -9.04 7.88
C LEU A 388 12.58 -10.51 8.23
N ASP A 389 13.79 -10.92 8.57
CA ASP A 389 14.19 -12.28 9.00
C ASP A 389 13.61 -13.41 8.11
N ASP A 390 13.61 -13.20 6.78
CA ASP A 390 13.13 -14.19 5.80
C ASP A 390 14.11 -14.30 4.63
N PRO A 391 15.30 -14.92 4.84
CA PRO A 391 16.34 -15.01 3.81
C PRO A 391 15.85 -15.74 2.55
N LYS A 392 15.04 -16.79 2.72
CA LYS A 392 14.49 -17.53 1.58
C LYS A 392 13.60 -16.65 0.71
N ALA A 393 12.66 -15.92 1.31
CA ALA A 393 11.81 -14.99 0.55
C ALA A 393 12.63 -13.86 -0.09
N ASN A 394 13.74 -13.43 0.55
CA ASN A 394 14.64 -12.42 -0.02
C ASN A 394 15.39 -12.95 -1.24
N GLU A 395 15.90 -14.17 -1.19
CA GLU A 395 16.52 -14.83 -2.35
C GLU A 395 15.55 -14.96 -3.52
N GLU A 396 14.30 -15.35 -3.24
CA GLU A 396 13.24 -15.49 -4.25
C GLU A 396 12.85 -14.15 -4.87
N VAL A 397 12.69 -13.10 -4.06
CA VAL A 397 12.16 -11.81 -4.52
C VAL A 397 13.22 -10.92 -5.19
N PHE A 398 14.52 -11.10 -4.91
CA PHE A 398 15.62 -10.30 -5.46
C PHE A 398 16.50 -11.04 -6.48
N GLN A 399 15.93 -11.96 -7.25
CA GLN A 399 16.68 -12.71 -8.26
C GLN A 399 17.27 -11.79 -9.32
N GLY A 400 18.52 -12.06 -9.73
CA GLY A 400 19.21 -11.30 -10.78
C GLY A 400 19.44 -9.81 -10.48
N GLY A 401 19.32 -9.38 -9.20
CA GLY A 401 19.47 -7.98 -8.79
C GLY A 401 18.25 -7.11 -9.09
N TRP A 402 17.10 -7.72 -9.33
CA TRP A 402 15.80 -7.09 -9.53
C TRP A 402 14.81 -7.57 -8.49
N LEU A 403 13.92 -6.68 -8.05
CA LEU A 403 12.76 -7.09 -7.26
C LEU A 403 11.70 -7.65 -8.21
N HIS A 404 11.34 -8.91 -8.02
CA HIS A 404 10.27 -9.60 -8.70
C HIS A 404 8.93 -9.26 -8.05
N THR A 405 8.03 -8.58 -8.77
CA THR A 405 6.74 -8.15 -8.20
C THR A 405 5.74 -9.28 -8.08
N GLY A 406 5.92 -10.36 -8.83
CA GLY A 406 4.94 -11.43 -8.99
C GLY A 406 3.68 -10.99 -9.75
N ASP A 407 3.70 -9.80 -10.36
CA ASP A 407 2.62 -9.27 -11.18
C ASP A 407 3.01 -9.37 -12.67
N LEU A 408 2.09 -9.84 -13.51
CA LEU A 408 2.24 -9.89 -14.94
C LEU A 408 1.69 -8.62 -15.57
N LEU A 409 2.53 -7.93 -16.30
CA LEU A 409 2.18 -6.74 -17.05
C LEU A 409 2.51 -6.94 -18.54
N ARG A 410 1.94 -6.09 -19.36
CA ARG A 410 2.24 -5.98 -20.78
C ARG A 410 2.74 -4.57 -21.07
N ARG A 411 3.82 -4.45 -21.83
CA ARG A 411 4.28 -3.18 -22.35
C ARG A 411 3.50 -2.84 -23.62
N GLU A 412 2.88 -1.69 -23.62
CA GLU A 412 2.15 -1.15 -24.76
C GLU A 412 3.09 -0.31 -25.64
N PRO A 413 2.77 -0.11 -26.92
CA PRO A 413 3.48 0.85 -27.75
C PRO A 413 3.55 2.23 -27.08
N GLY A 414 4.77 2.80 -27.04
CA GLY A 414 5.03 4.06 -26.33
C GLY A 414 5.43 3.91 -24.86
N GLY A 415 5.67 2.66 -24.40
CA GLY A 415 6.26 2.36 -23.09
C GLY A 415 5.28 2.34 -21.92
N ALA A 416 3.99 2.58 -22.13
CA ALA A 416 2.99 2.43 -21.09
C ALA A 416 2.83 0.95 -20.69
N LEU A 417 2.44 0.71 -19.45
CA LEU A 417 2.23 -0.62 -18.89
C LEU A 417 0.73 -0.87 -18.67
N THR A 418 0.29 -2.07 -18.94
CA THR A 418 -1.06 -2.55 -18.61
C THR A 418 -0.95 -3.78 -17.73
N PHE A 419 -1.62 -3.76 -16.58
CA PHE A 419 -1.71 -4.91 -15.67
C PHE A 419 -2.50 -6.02 -16.35
N VAL A 420 -1.99 -7.25 -16.29
CA VAL A 420 -2.64 -8.45 -16.85
C VAL A 420 -3.21 -9.31 -15.72
N ASP A 421 -2.36 -9.80 -14.82
CA ASP A 421 -2.77 -10.60 -13.67
C ASP A 421 -1.60 -10.80 -12.68
N ARG A 422 -1.82 -11.58 -11.64
CA ARG A 422 -0.75 -12.10 -10.79
C ARG A 422 -0.18 -13.40 -11.33
N LYS A 423 1.15 -13.49 -11.41
CA LYS A 423 1.87 -14.69 -11.90
C LYS A 423 1.38 -15.98 -11.22
N ARG A 424 1.13 -15.95 -9.92
CA ARG A 424 0.66 -17.09 -9.12
C ARG A 424 -0.81 -17.50 -9.39
N TYR A 425 -1.59 -16.64 -10.05
CA TYR A 425 -3.00 -16.93 -10.37
C TYR A 425 -3.18 -17.39 -11.81
N LEU A 426 -2.10 -17.39 -12.59
CA LEU A 426 -2.12 -17.88 -13.96
C LEU A 426 -2.61 -19.33 -13.98
N ILE A 427 -3.69 -19.59 -14.69
CA ILE A 427 -4.28 -20.92 -14.88
C ILE A 427 -3.67 -21.57 -16.11
N LYS A 428 -3.11 -22.76 -15.95
CA LYS A 428 -2.55 -23.54 -17.06
C LYS A 428 -3.51 -24.67 -17.44
N THR A 429 -4.38 -24.42 -18.41
CA THR A 429 -5.40 -25.37 -18.84
C THR A 429 -5.16 -25.87 -20.26
N GLY A 430 -4.95 -27.18 -20.41
CA GLY A 430 -4.73 -27.80 -21.72
C GLY A 430 -3.53 -27.24 -22.52
N GLY A 431 -2.50 -26.78 -21.82
CA GLY A 431 -1.32 -26.16 -22.44
C GLY A 431 -1.46 -24.66 -22.70
N GLU A 432 -2.63 -24.08 -22.46
CA GLU A 432 -2.92 -22.67 -22.65
C GLU A 432 -2.86 -21.90 -21.33
N ASN A 433 -2.43 -20.64 -21.41
CA ASN A 433 -2.41 -19.72 -20.28
C ASN A 433 -3.71 -18.91 -20.21
N VAL A 434 -4.40 -18.97 -19.08
CA VAL A 434 -5.60 -18.17 -18.83
C VAL A 434 -5.37 -17.26 -17.63
N TYR A 435 -5.63 -15.99 -17.83
CA TYR A 435 -5.53 -14.96 -16.80
C TYR A 435 -6.90 -14.75 -16.14
N PRO A 436 -7.08 -15.11 -14.86
CA PRO A 436 -8.34 -14.90 -14.16
C PRO A 436 -8.93 -13.51 -14.30
N ALA A 437 -8.10 -12.48 -14.25
CA ALA A 437 -8.55 -11.09 -14.37
C ALA A 437 -9.22 -10.78 -15.73
N GLU A 438 -8.81 -11.43 -16.82
CA GLU A 438 -9.44 -11.31 -18.13
C GLU A 438 -10.87 -11.89 -18.11
N VAL A 439 -11.01 -13.07 -17.51
CA VAL A 439 -12.32 -13.75 -17.40
C VAL A 439 -13.25 -12.97 -16.47
N GLU A 440 -12.76 -12.52 -15.33
CA GLU A 440 -13.47 -11.68 -14.37
C GLU A 440 -13.96 -10.38 -15.00
N ALA A 441 -13.13 -9.71 -15.80
CA ALA A 441 -13.50 -8.48 -16.49
C ALA A 441 -14.63 -8.68 -17.50
N VAL A 442 -14.70 -9.83 -18.16
CA VAL A 442 -15.80 -10.19 -19.06
C VAL A 442 -17.09 -10.48 -18.26
N MET A 443 -16.97 -11.24 -17.16
CA MET A 443 -18.11 -11.59 -16.31
C MET A 443 -18.71 -10.35 -15.61
N ALA A 444 -17.87 -9.42 -15.15
CA ALA A 444 -18.30 -8.18 -14.50
C ALA A 444 -19.15 -7.26 -15.40
N ARG A 445 -19.03 -7.39 -16.72
CA ARG A 445 -19.88 -6.66 -17.69
C ARG A 445 -21.26 -7.27 -17.88
N HIS A 446 -21.52 -8.45 -17.32
CA HIS A 446 -22.85 -9.04 -17.38
C HIS A 446 -23.81 -8.26 -16.45
N PRO A 447 -25.01 -7.86 -16.91
CA PRO A 447 -25.92 -6.99 -16.14
C PRO A 447 -26.28 -7.53 -14.74
N ALA A 448 -26.40 -8.84 -14.61
CA ALA A 448 -26.75 -9.49 -13.35
C ALA A 448 -25.56 -9.70 -12.39
N VAL A 449 -24.31 -9.58 -12.84
CA VAL A 449 -23.12 -9.86 -12.03
C VAL A 449 -22.71 -8.63 -11.24
N GLN A 450 -22.62 -8.77 -9.93
CA GLN A 450 -22.05 -7.77 -9.03
C GLN A 450 -20.53 -7.93 -8.92
N GLU A 451 -20.08 -9.17 -8.72
CA GLU A 451 -18.67 -9.51 -8.55
C GLU A 451 -18.43 -10.96 -8.99
N ALA A 452 -17.25 -11.23 -9.52
CA ALA A 452 -16.82 -12.58 -9.86
C ALA A 452 -15.37 -12.79 -9.40
N CYS A 453 -15.06 -14.00 -8.94
CA CYS A 453 -13.71 -14.45 -8.63
C CYS A 453 -13.41 -15.73 -9.39
N VAL A 454 -12.35 -15.71 -10.20
CA VAL A 454 -11.95 -16.80 -11.08
C VAL A 454 -10.63 -17.40 -10.58
N PHE A 455 -10.54 -18.72 -10.54
CA PHE A 455 -9.36 -19.46 -10.10
C PHE A 455 -9.30 -20.86 -10.72
N SER A 456 -8.14 -21.51 -10.60
CA SER A 456 -7.96 -22.89 -11.07
C SER A 456 -8.46 -23.89 -10.03
N VAL A 457 -8.96 -25.01 -10.54
CA VAL A 457 -9.18 -26.25 -9.79
C VAL A 457 -8.53 -27.41 -10.54
N PRO A 458 -8.04 -28.47 -9.87
CA PRO A 458 -7.46 -29.62 -10.54
C PRO A 458 -8.45 -30.26 -11.51
N ASP A 459 -7.97 -30.66 -12.69
CA ASP A 459 -8.76 -31.34 -13.72
C ASP A 459 -7.95 -32.48 -14.34
N ALA A 460 -8.53 -33.69 -14.39
CA ALA A 460 -7.84 -34.89 -14.86
C ALA A 460 -7.48 -34.83 -16.36
N ARG A 461 -8.22 -34.08 -17.17
CA ARG A 461 -8.01 -33.99 -18.62
C ARG A 461 -7.11 -32.82 -19.02
N TRP A 462 -7.23 -31.70 -18.34
CA TRP A 462 -6.62 -30.43 -18.74
C TRP A 462 -5.50 -29.96 -17.80
N GLY A 463 -5.23 -30.72 -16.72
CA GLY A 463 -4.36 -30.33 -15.63
C GLY A 463 -5.06 -29.39 -14.67
N GLU A 464 -5.52 -28.25 -15.17
CA GLU A 464 -6.34 -27.29 -14.44
C GLU A 464 -7.60 -26.93 -15.22
N ALA A 465 -8.69 -26.72 -14.51
CA ALA A 465 -9.93 -26.18 -15.06
C ALA A 465 -10.29 -24.85 -14.38
N ILE A 466 -11.05 -24.03 -15.08
CA ILE A 466 -11.45 -22.70 -14.59
C ILE A 466 -12.73 -22.84 -13.77
N LYS A 467 -12.68 -22.44 -12.50
CA LYS A 467 -13.85 -22.24 -11.63
C LYS A 467 -14.11 -20.75 -11.42
N ALA A 468 -15.38 -20.34 -11.50
CA ALA A 468 -15.81 -19.00 -11.15
C ALA A 468 -16.79 -19.04 -9.98
N VAL A 469 -16.58 -18.18 -8.98
CA VAL A 469 -17.53 -17.88 -7.91
C VAL A 469 -18.14 -16.52 -8.20
N VAL A 470 -19.45 -16.41 -8.24
CA VAL A 470 -20.20 -15.25 -8.72
C VAL A 470 -21.17 -14.74 -7.68
N VAL A 471 -21.14 -13.44 -7.43
CA VAL A 471 -22.16 -12.72 -6.67
C VAL A 471 -23.08 -12.00 -7.64
N LEU A 472 -24.36 -12.24 -7.55
CA LEU A 472 -25.36 -11.52 -8.35
C LEU A 472 -25.75 -10.19 -7.69
N ARG A 473 -26.13 -9.22 -8.51
CA ARG A 473 -26.72 -7.97 -8.02
C ARG A 473 -28.05 -8.25 -7.32
N HIS A 474 -28.35 -7.46 -6.32
CA HIS A 474 -29.60 -7.60 -5.57
C HIS A 474 -30.82 -7.55 -6.51
N GLY A 475 -31.70 -8.56 -6.43
CA GLY A 475 -32.89 -8.68 -7.29
C GLY A 475 -32.61 -9.11 -8.72
N ALA A 476 -31.37 -9.32 -9.12
CA ALA A 476 -31.05 -9.86 -10.45
C ALA A 476 -31.11 -11.39 -10.43
N GLY A 477 -31.65 -11.98 -11.49
CA GLY A 477 -31.64 -13.43 -11.74
C GLY A 477 -30.76 -13.76 -12.94
N ALA A 478 -29.87 -14.74 -12.80
CA ALA A 478 -29.11 -15.33 -13.89
C ALA A 478 -28.78 -16.78 -13.51
N THR A 479 -28.78 -17.67 -14.50
CA THR A 479 -28.31 -19.05 -14.34
C THR A 479 -26.82 -19.18 -14.72
N GLY A 480 -26.19 -20.28 -14.34
CA GLY A 480 -24.82 -20.58 -14.79
C GLY A 480 -24.71 -20.61 -16.32
N ALA A 481 -25.73 -21.14 -16.99
CA ALA A 481 -25.83 -21.20 -18.45
C ALA A 481 -25.86 -19.79 -19.09
N ASP A 482 -26.55 -18.83 -18.48
CA ASP A 482 -26.59 -17.44 -18.96
C ASP A 482 -25.20 -16.78 -18.88
N ILE A 483 -24.51 -16.94 -17.76
CA ILE A 483 -23.16 -16.40 -17.58
C ILE A 483 -22.16 -17.05 -18.55
N VAL A 484 -22.26 -18.37 -18.76
CA VAL A 484 -21.38 -19.06 -19.71
C VAL A 484 -21.71 -18.70 -21.16
N ALA A 485 -22.97 -18.53 -21.51
CA ALA A 485 -23.37 -18.03 -22.83
C ALA A 485 -22.80 -16.62 -23.09
N TRP A 486 -22.86 -15.73 -22.09
CA TRP A 486 -22.21 -14.41 -22.14
C TRP A 486 -20.70 -14.49 -22.37
N CYS A 487 -20.02 -15.40 -21.65
CA CYS A 487 -18.60 -15.65 -21.83
C CYS A 487 -18.30 -16.26 -23.20
N ARG A 488 -19.18 -17.12 -23.73
CA ARG A 488 -18.99 -17.79 -25.03
C ARG A 488 -18.89 -16.82 -26.19
N GLU A 489 -19.60 -15.73 -26.15
CA GLU A 489 -19.58 -14.70 -27.17
C GLU A 489 -18.33 -13.80 -27.11
N ARG A 490 -17.58 -13.84 -25.98
CA ARG A 490 -16.53 -12.84 -25.67
C ARG A 490 -15.17 -13.44 -25.33
N LEU A 491 -15.12 -14.75 -25.06
CA LEU A 491 -13.90 -15.46 -24.67
C LEU A 491 -13.66 -16.69 -25.54
N ALA A 492 -12.40 -16.98 -25.82
CA ALA A 492 -11.99 -18.23 -26.45
C ALA A 492 -12.45 -19.44 -25.60
N GLY A 493 -12.66 -20.59 -26.23
CA GLY A 493 -13.24 -21.77 -25.58
C GLY A 493 -12.51 -22.23 -24.33
N TYR A 494 -11.18 -22.23 -24.36
CA TYR A 494 -10.33 -22.64 -23.24
C TYR A 494 -10.33 -21.65 -22.05
N LYS A 495 -10.78 -20.40 -22.26
CA LYS A 495 -10.87 -19.37 -21.22
C LYS A 495 -12.22 -19.38 -20.46
N ARG A 496 -13.15 -20.20 -20.86
CA ARG A 496 -14.50 -20.21 -20.26
C ARG A 496 -14.51 -21.00 -18.96
N PRO A 497 -15.23 -20.53 -17.93
CA PRO A 497 -15.44 -21.32 -16.72
C PRO A 497 -16.10 -22.66 -17.04
N ARG A 498 -15.60 -23.72 -16.42
CA ARG A 498 -16.19 -25.06 -16.45
C ARG A 498 -17.03 -25.33 -15.21
N PHE A 499 -16.70 -24.61 -14.15
CA PHE A 499 -17.41 -24.69 -12.89
C PHE A 499 -17.85 -23.28 -12.49
N LEU A 500 -19.10 -23.12 -12.08
CA LEU A 500 -19.65 -21.87 -11.64
C LEU A 500 -20.47 -22.05 -10.37
N GLU A 501 -20.22 -21.22 -9.37
CA GLU A 501 -20.92 -21.25 -8.09
C GLU A 501 -21.45 -19.85 -7.75
N PHE A 502 -22.75 -19.75 -7.44
CA PHE A 502 -23.33 -18.51 -6.96
C PHE A 502 -23.29 -18.45 -5.45
N VAL A 503 -22.89 -17.29 -4.92
CA VAL A 503 -22.79 -17.08 -3.47
C VAL A 503 -23.30 -15.69 -3.09
N ALA A 504 -23.65 -15.53 -1.82
CA ALA A 504 -23.92 -14.22 -1.24
C ALA A 504 -22.57 -13.47 -1.01
N ALA A 505 -22.62 -12.14 -1.11
CA ALA A 505 -21.40 -11.30 -1.04
C ALA A 505 -20.63 -11.44 0.29
N ASP A 506 -21.33 -11.68 1.38
CA ASP A 506 -20.78 -11.89 2.73
C ASP A 506 -20.04 -13.22 2.91
N ARG A 507 -20.28 -14.18 2.02
CA ARG A 507 -19.57 -15.47 2.01
C ARG A 507 -18.20 -15.42 1.34
N LEU A 508 -17.91 -14.36 0.58
CA LEU A 508 -16.61 -14.23 -0.07
C LEU A 508 -15.51 -13.95 0.96
N PRO A 509 -14.48 -14.81 1.03
CA PRO A 509 -13.36 -14.59 1.96
C PRO A 509 -12.57 -13.36 1.52
N ARG A 510 -12.42 -12.40 2.45
CA ARG A 510 -11.69 -11.17 2.23
C ARG A 510 -10.59 -10.98 3.26
N SER A 511 -9.49 -10.41 2.81
CA SER A 511 -8.43 -9.97 3.71
C SER A 511 -8.91 -8.78 4.57
N ALA A 512 -8.14 -8.45 5.59
CA ALA A 512 -8.37 -7.26 6.41
C ALA A 512 -8.43 -5.93 5.62
N THR A 513 -7.89 -5.91 4.40
CA THR A 513 -7.96 -4.75 3.46
C THR A 513 -9.12 -4.85 2.46
N GLY A 514 -10.02 -5.83 2.60
CA GLY A 514 -11.16 -6.04 1.71
C GLY A 514 -10.84 -6.79 0.42
N LYS A 515 -9.58 -7.19 0.17
CA LYS A 515 -9.19 -7.95 -1.03
C LYS A 515 -9.69 -9.39 -0.94
N LEU A 516 -10.23 -9.92 -2.05
CA LEU A 516 -10.62 -11.32 -2.18
C LEU A 516 -9.43 -12.26 -1.96
N GLN A 517 -9.65 -13.28 -1.14
CA GLN A 517 -8.67 -14.31 -0.85
C GLN A 517 -8.90 -15.54 -1.74
N ARG A 518 -8.45 -15.46 -3.01
CA ARG A 518 -8.61 -16.56 -3.99
C ARG A 518 -8.11 -17.91 -3.47
N HIS A 519 -7.02 -17.93 -2.70
CA HIS A 519 -6.47 -19.16 -2.16
C HIS A 519 -7.39 -19.85 -1.14
N GLU A 520 -8.30 -19.11 -0.50
CA GLU A 520 -9.34 -19.70 0.35
C GLU A 520 -10.49 -20.25 -0.50
N LEU A 521 -10.89 -19.53 -1.56
CA LEU A 521 -11.90 -20.01 -2.51
C LEU A 521 -11.44 -21.27 -3.25
N ALA A 522 -10.15 -21.37 -3.58
CA ALA A 522 -9.57 -22.54 -4.24
C ALA A 522 -9.64 -23.85 -3.39
N LYS A 523 -9.85 -23.73 -2.08
CA LYS A 523 -10.07 -24.86 -1.17
C LYS A 523 -11.52 -25.35 -1.15
N TRP A 524 -12.44 -24.59 -1.74
CA TRP A 524 -13.84 -24.97 -1.75
C TRP A 524 -14.07 -26.17 -2.67
N PRO A 525 -14.94 -27.10 -2.27
CA PRO A 525 -15.20 -28.29 -3.07
C PRO A 525 -15.77 -27.95 -4.44
N VAL A 526 -15.45 -28.76 -5.42
CA VAL A 526 -16.07 -28.75 -6.73
C VAL A 526 -17.13 -29.83 -6.75
N THR A 527 -18.38 -29.48 -7.08
CA THR A 527 -19.50 -30.43 -7.18
C THR A 527 -19.98 -30.54 -8.62
N GLU A 528 -20.64 -31.65 -8.98
CA GLU A 528 -21.19 -31.83 -10.33
C GLU A 528 -22.23 -30.77 -10.68
N GLU A 529 -23.00 -30.26 -9.69
CA GLU A 529 -24.00 -29.21 -9.88
C GLU A 529 -23.39 -27.86 -10.30
N GLN A 530 -22.09 -27.66 -10.09
CA GLN A 530 -21.37 -26.45 -10.49
C GLN A 530 -20.85 -26.54 -11.95
N THR A 531 -20.98 -27.69 -12.61
CA THR A 531 -20.54 -27.86 -14.00
C THR A 531 -21.43 -27.09 -14.97
N VAL A 532 -20.82 -26.28 -15.85
CA VAL A 532 -21.51 -25.37 -16.79
C VAL A 532 -21.00 -25.55 -18.24
#